data_d5842ebb842557bf7314c823ad4e5403
#
_entry.id   d5842ebb842557bf7314c823ad4e5403
#
_cell.length_a   1.000
_cell.length_b   1.000
_cell.length_c   1.000
_cell.angle_alpha   90.00
_cell.angle_beta   90.00
_cell.angle_gamma   90.00
#
_symmetry.space_group_name_H-M   'P 1'
#
loop_
_entity.id
_entity.type
_entity.pdbx_description
1 polymer ?
#
loop_
_entity_poly.entity_id
_entity_poly.type
_entity_poly.pdbx_seq_one_letter_code
_entity_poly.pdbx_strand_id
1 'polypeptide(L)'
;LTDSSAASDVYKRQNLGLLIVDEEQKFGVNVKERIRSMKENIDVLTLTATPIPRTLQYSLMSARDLSIINTPPLNRVPIQTEIIRFEKKIIREAILYELQRGGQIFFVHNKIENIVDFGELLKRLVPEAIIKIAHSKIGGNKLEKIMLEFINNEFDVLVSTTIIESGLDVPNANTIFINNAQNFGLSDLHQMRGRVGRSNKNAYCYFITPESRLLTDEAKKRINAINQHNHLGAGFNIAMKDLEIRGAGNLLGGEQSGFINDIGFDTYQKILNEAVDELKTNEFKKVFSAKAEGFRSIKEVIIDTDYEILFPNSYIPQIDERLSLYKELAKIENDNDLHSFKNRIIDRFGDIPNESQDLINSCLLYTSDAADESV
;
A
#
# COMPACT_ATOMS: atom_id res chain seq x y z
N LEU A 1 -15.58 -2.73 -19.74
CA LEU A 1 -15.35 -2.69 -21.19
C LEU A 1 -16.29 -3.71 -21.83
N THR A 2 -17.36 -3.21 -22.45
CA THR A 2 -18.31 -4.04 -23.19
C THR A 2 -17.64 -4.52 -24.48
N ASP A 3 -17.81 -5.80 -24.80
CA ASP A 3 -17.19 -6.50 -25.93
C ASP A 3 -17.47 -5.90 -27.32
N SER A 4 -18.40 -4.99 -27.46
CA SER A 4 -18.75 -4.40 -28.79
C SER A 4 -17.81 -3.27 -29.24
N SER A 5 -17.07 -2.63 -28.32
CA SER A 5 -16.10 -1.59 -28.68
C SER A 5 -14.71 -2.14 -29.00
N ALA A 6 -14.37 -3.33 -28.51
CA ALA A 6 -13.04 -3.90 -28.62
C ALA A 6 -12.66 -4.29 -30.07
N ALA A 7 -13.61 -4.77 -30.89
CA ALA A 7 -13.32 -5.16 -32.26
C ALA A 7 -13.10 -3.97 -33.22
N SER A 8 -13.80 -2.84 -33.01
CA SER A 8 -13.58 -1.62 -33.81
C SER A 8 -12.36 -0.82 -33.37
N ASP A 9 -11.93 -0.98 -32.10
CA ASP A 9 -10.78 -0.29 -31.55
C ASP A 9 -9.43 -0.91 -31.91
N VAL A 10 -9.38 -2.20 -32.22
CA VAL A 10 -8.14 -2.87 -32.67
C VAL A 10 -7.63 -2.27 -33.98
N TYR A 11 -8.51 -1.91 -34.90
CA TYR A 11 -8.13 -1.27 -36.16
C TYR A 11 -7.66 0.19 -36.02
N LYS A 12 -8.09 0.88 -34.98
CA LYS A 12 -7.73 2.28 -34.71
C LYS A 12 -6.40 2.47 -34.00
N ARG A 13 -5.78 1.38 -33.48
CA ARG A 13 -4.59 1.42 -32.63
C ARG A 13 -3.36 0.78 -33.22
N GLN A 14 -3.22 0.79 -34.58
CA GLN A 14 -2.11 0.14 -35.28
C GLN A 14 -0.74 0.77 -35.01
N ASN A 15 -0.68 2.01 -34.49
CA ASN A 15 0.55 2.72 -34.14
C ASN A 15 0.55 3.18 -32.66
N LEU A 16 0.29 2.27 -31.76
CA LEU A 16 0.31 2.56 -30.34
C LEU A 16 1.75 2.65 -29.83
N GLY A 17 2.16 3.83 -29.33
CA GLY A 17 3.50 4.06 -28.77
C GLY A 17 3.57 3.86 -27.25
N LEU A 18 2.46 4.14 -26.54
CA LEU A 18 2.40 4.01 -25.07
C LEU A 18 1.10 3.36 -24.66
N LEU A 19 1.20 2.39 -23.76
CA LEU A 19 0.07 1.73 -23.09
C LEU A 19 0.10 2.02 -21.59
N ILE A 20 -0.93 2.69 -21.09
CA ILE A 20 -1.09 2.93 -19.65
C ILE A 20 -2.12 1.95 -19.08
N VAL A 21 -1.73 1.19 -18.07
CA VAL A 21 -2.57 0.17 -17.40
C VAL A 21 -2.76 0.57 -15.95
N ASP A 22 -3.99 0.92 -15.57
CA ASP A 22 -4.33 1.20 -14.18
C ASP A 22 -4.88 -0.06 -13.48
N GLU A 23 -4.36 -0.34 -12.27
CA GLU A 23 -4.77 -1.47 -11.43
C GLU A 23 -4.79 -2.83 -12.18
N GLU A 24 -3.66 -3.19 -12.82
CA GLU A 24 -3.50 -4.43 -13.62
C GLU A 24 -4.01 -5.70 -12.88
N GLN A 25 -3.96 -5.72 -11.55
CA GLN A 25 -4.40 -6.85 -10.74
C GLN A 25 -5.92 -7.12 -10.84
N LYS A 26 -6.72 -6.12 -11.21
CA LYS A 26 -8.18 -6.27 -11.38
C LYS A 26 -8.58 -6.96 -12.67
N PHE A 27 -7.65 -7.13 -13.61
CA PHE A 27 -7.92 -7.76 -14.89
C PHE A 27 -7.86 -9.28 -14.81
N GLY A 28 -8.82 -9.95 -15.46
CA GLY A 28 -8.81 -11.39 -15.63
C GLY A 28 -7.67 -11.87 -16.55
N VAL A 29 -7.41 -13.18 -16.54
CA VAL A 29 -6.31 -13.82 -17.28
C VAL A 29 -6.33 -13.46 -18.77
N ASN A 30 -7.48 -13.58 -19.42
CA ASN A 30 -7.63 -13.30 -20.86
C ASN A 30 -7.29 -11.84 -21.23
N VAL A 31 -7.66 -10.88 -20.36
CA VAL A 31 -7.32 -9.45 -20.57
C VAL A 31 -5.83 -9.24 -20.40
N LYS A 32 -5.22 -9.87 -19.42
CA LYS A 32 -3.77 -9.80 -19.19
C LYS A 32 -2.97 -10.38 -20.35
N GLU A 33 -3.42 -11.49 -20.93
CA GLU A 33 -2.80 -12.08 -22.12
C GLU A 33 -2.90 -11.17 -23.33
N ARG A 34 -4.06 -10.55 -23.56
CA ARG A 34 -4.21 -9.52 -24.61
C ARG A 34 -3.29 -8.32 -24.38
N ILE A 35 -3.18 -7.84 -23.16
CA ILE A 35 -2.23 -6.77 -22.80
C ILE A 35 -0.79 -7.21 -23.07
N ARG A 36 -0.43 -8.45 -22.74
CA ARG A 36 0.90 -9.01 -22.99
C ARG A 36 1.22 -9.08 -24.49
N SER A 37 0.29 -9.52 -25.31
CA SER A 37 0.48 -9.56 -26.77
C SER A 37 0.64 -8.19 -27.42
N MET A 38 0.13 -7.12 -26.78
CA MET A 38 0.34 -5.73 -27.20
C MET A 38 1.71 -5.18 -26.79
N LYS A 39 2.38 -5.78 -25.80
CA LYS A 39 3.61 -5.25 -25.18
C LYS A 39 4.88 -5.45 -26.01
N GLU A 40 4.87 -6.24 -27.07
CA GLU A 40 6.10 -6.63 -27.77
C GLU A 40 6.86 -5.46 -28.42
N ASN A 41 6.16 -4.34 -28.74
CA ASN A 41 6.77 -3.16 -29.36
C ASN A 41 6.22 -1.82 -28.82
N ILE A 42 5.74 -1.79 -27.57
CA ILE A 42 5.06 -0.63 -26.99
C ILE A 42 5.59 -0.38 -25.58
N ASP A 43 5.89 0.89 -25.26
CA ASP A 43 6.18 1.27 -23.89
C ASP A 43 4.96 1.08 -22.99
N VAL A 44 5.15 0.48 -21.82
CA VAL A 44 4.05 0.15 -20.90
C VAL A 44 4.28 0.77 -19.54
N LEU A 45 3.35 1.64 -19.13
CA LEU A 45 3.28 2.20 -17.80
C LEU A 45 2.15 1.53 -17.02
N THR A 46 2.49 0.85 -15.95
CA THR A 46 1.49 0.25 -15.03
C THR A 46 1.38 1.10 -13.77
N LEU A 47 0.17 1.51 -13.43
CA LEU A 47 -0.15 2.29 -12.23
C LEU A 47 -0.91 1.41 -11.23
N THR A 48 -0.64 1.60 -9.95
CA THR A 48 -1.43 0.95 -8.89
C THR A 48 -1.29 1.71 -7.56
N ALA A 49 -2.36 1.77 -6.78
CA ALA A 49 -2.34 2.30 -5.43
C ALA A 49 -1.78 1.28 -4.42
N THR A 50 -1.98 -0.01 -4.71
CA THR A 50 -1.51 -1.13 -3.88
C THR A 50 -0.97 -2.21 -4.79
N PRO A 51 0.34 -2.26 -5.05
CA PRO A 51 0.91 -3.32 -5.87
C PRO A 51 0.61 -4.68 -5.25
N ILE A 52 0.18 -5.63 -6.08
CA ILE A 52 0.06 -7.02 -5.61
C ILE A 52 1.44 -7.54 -5.23
N PRO A 53 1.54 -8.40 -4.20
CA PRO A 53 2.81 -8.93 -3.72
C PRO A 53 3.71 -9.48 -4.83
N ARG A 54 3.15 -10.20 -5.81
CA ARG A 54 3.92 -10.75 -6.95
C ARG A 54 4.49 -9.66 -7.86
N THR A 55 3.71 -8.62 -8.20
CA THR A 55 4.19 -7.51 -9.05
C THR A 55 5.25 -6.70 -8.32
N LEU A 56 5.04 -6.44 -7.03
CA LEU A 56 6.02 -5.78 -6.17
C LEU A 56 7.32 -6.57 -6.11
N GLN A 57 7.24 -7.89 -5.94
CA GLN A 57 8.39 -8.78 -5.90
C GLN A 57 9.20 -8.75 -7.21
N TYR A 58 8.55 -8.77 -8.39
CA TYR A 58 9.24 -8.60 -9.67
C TYR A 58 9.95 -7.26 -9.81
N SER A 59 9.37 -6.19 -9.26
CA SER A 59 10.01 -4.86 -9.27
C SER A 59 11.19 -4.80 -8.30
N LEU A 60 11.07 -5.40 -7.14
CA LEU A 60 12.18 -5.51 -6.18
C LEU A 60 13.34 -6.37 -6.70
N MET A 61 13.05 -7.33 -7.59
CA MET A 61 14.08 -8.13 -8.29
C MET A 61 14.71 -7.39 -9.48
N SER A 62 14.45 -6.10 -9.65
CA SER A 62 14.89 -5.32 -10.83
C SER A 62 14.45 -5.91 -12.18
N ALA A 63 13.43 -6.77 -12.18
CA ALA A 63 12.81 -7.29 -13.39
C ALA A 63 11.86 -6.27 -14.04
N ARG A 64 11.49 -5.20 -13.31
CA ARG A 64 10.73 -4.04 -13.75
C ARG A 64 11.16 -2.81 -12.99
N ASP A 65 11.32 -1.70 -13.67
CA ASP A 65 11.56 -0.41 -13.03
C ASP A 65 10.37 -0.02 -12.14
N LEU A 66 10.66 0.52 -10.96
CA LEU A 66 9.67 0.95 -9.98
C LEU A 66 9.90 2.42 -9.63
N SER A 67 8.83 3.21 -9.74
CA SER A 67 8.80 4.58 -9.22
C SER A 67 7.71 4.72 -8.19
N ILE A 68 8.01 5.31 -7.04
CA ILE A 68 7.08 5.49 -5.93
C ILE A 68 6.76 6.97 -5.78
N ILE A 69 5.46 7.31 -5.84
CA ILE A 69 4.97 8.66 -5.60
C ILE A 69 4.66 8.80 -4.10
N ASN A 70 5.56 9.43 -3.35
CA ASN A 70 5.44 9.59 -1.89
C ASN A 70 4.79 10.90 -1.47
N THR A 71 4.78 11.93 -2.36
CA THR A 71 4.23 13.25 -2.03
C THR A 71 2.70 13.22 -2.16
N PRO A 72 1.95 13.38 -1.06
CA PRO A 72 0.50 13.44 -1.12
C PRO A 72 0.02 14.74 -1.77
N PRO A 73 -1.20 14.78 -2.35
CA PRO A 73 -1.81 16.01 -2.82
C PRO A 73 -1.98 17.03 -1.69
N LEU A 74 -1.82 18.31 -2.02
CA LEU A 74 -2.10 19.40 -1.10
C LEU A 74 -3.57 19.37 -0.64
N ASN A 75 -3.83 19.72 0.62
CA ASN A 75 -5.17 19.79 1.23
C ASN A 75 -5.88 18.44 1.46
N ARG A 76 -5.18 17.32 1.49
CA ARG A 76 -5.73 16.05 1.95
C ARG A 76 -5.46 15.82 3.42
N VAL A 77 -6.51 15.42 4.15
CA VAL A 77 -6.44 15.03 5.56
C VAL A 77 -6.39 13.51 5.65
N PRO A 78 -5.53 12.92 6.50
CA PRO A 78 -5.54 11.49 6.76
C PRO A 78 -6.91 11.01 7.23
N ILE A 79 -7.31 9.80 6.78
CA ILE A 79 -8.59 9.21 7.15
C ILE A 79 -8.47 8.66 8.57
N GLN A 80 -9.31 9.14 9.47
CA GLN A 80 -9.39 8.61 10.84
C GLN A 80 -9.95 7.20 10.78
N THR A 81 -9.13 6.23 11.20
CA THR A 81 -9.46 4.81 11.09
C THR A 81 -9.68 4.22 12.48
N GLU A 82 -10.81 3.57 12.68
CA GLU A 82 -11.17 2.93 13.94
C GLU A 82 -11.59 1.47 13.73
N ILE A 83 -11.20 0.61 14.66
CA ILE A 83 -11.62 -0.79 14.71
C ILE A 83 -12.69 -0.90 15.77
N ILE A 84 -13.91 -1.24 15.36
CA ILE A 84 -15.05 -1.32 16.26
C ILE A 84 -15.73 -2.70 16.18
N ARG A 85 -16.53 -3.03 17.18
CA ARG A 85 -17.49 -4.13 17.10
C ARG A 85 -18.77 -3.64 16.45
N PHE A 86 -19.62 -4.58 16.01
CA PHE A 86 -20.96 -4.20 15.53
C PHE A 86 -21.83 -3.69 16.68
N GLU A 87 -21.69 -2.43 17.03
CA GLU A 87 -22.45 -1.75 18.07
C GLU A 87 -23.42 -0.77 17.46
N LYS A 88 -24.73 -1.06 17.63
CA LYS A 88 -25.81 -0.26 17.04
C LYS A 88 -25.73 1.23 17.42
N LYS A 89 -25.32 1.53 18.66
CA LYS A 89 -25.20 2.89 19.17
C LYS A 89 -24.12 3.66 18.41
N ILE A 90 -22.90 3.12 18.30
CA ILE A 90 -21.76 3.74 17.61
C ILE A 90 -22.08 3.96 16.13
N ILE A 91 -22.65 2.95 15.47
CA ILE A 91 -23.03 3.05 14.05
C ILE A 91 -24.07 4.14 13.85
N ARG A 92 -25.10 4.22 14.69
CA ARG A 92 -26.13 5.26 14.62
C ARG A 92 -25.53 6.66 14.82
N GLU A 93 -24.73 6.85 15.86
CA GLU A 93 -24.09 8.13 16.16
C GLU A 93 -23.19 8.61 15.02
N ALA A 94 -22.38 7.74 14.45
CA ALA A 94 -21.50 8.08 13.32
C ALA A 94 -22.28 8.39 12.04
N ILE A 95 -23.38 7.67 11.75
CA ILE A 95 -24.24 7.99 10.62
C ILE A 95 -24.92 9.36 10.82
N LEU A 96 -25.51 9.61 11.99
CA LEU A 96 -26.15 10.89 12.29
C LEU A 96 -25.18 12.07 12.23
N TYR A 97 -23.95 11.88 12.72
CA TYR A 97 -22.91 12.89 12.62
C TYR A 97 -22.60 13.26 11.15
N GLU A 98 -22.50 12.24 10.27
CA GLU A 98 -22.23 12.47 8.86
C GLU A 98 -23.42 13.19 8.17
N LEU A 99 -24.65 12.80 8.49
CA LEU A 99 -25.86 13.45 7.97
C LEU A 99 -25.95 14.94 8.39
N GLN A 100 -25.64 15.24 9.65
CA GLN A 100 -25.67 16.62 10.16
C GLN A 100 -24.73 17.56 9.41
N ARG A 101 -23.58 17.05 8.93
CA ARG A 101 -22.65 17.84 8.12
C ARG A 101 -22.89 17.75 6.61
N GLY A 102 -24.01 17.12 6.19
CA GLY A 102 -24.44 16.99 4.79
C GLY A 102 -23.53 16.06 3.97
N GLY A 103 -22.83 15.11 4.62
CA GLY A 103 -21.98 14.13 3.95
C GLY A 103 -22.71 12.83 3.64
N GLN A 104 -22.06 11.96 2.87
CA GLN A 104 -22.57 10.66 2.47
C GLN A 104 -21.73 9.53 3.04
N ILE A 105 -22.32 8.34 3.08
CA ILE A 105 -21.76 7.17 3.76
C ILE A 105 -21.74 5.96 2.83
N PHE A 106 -20.58 5.30 2.76
CA PHE A 106 -20.49 3.95 2.24
C PHE A 106 -20.61 2.94 3.38
N PHE A 107 -21.46 1.93 3.19
CA PHE A 107 -21.56 0.79 4.10
C PHE A 107 -21.29 -0.51 3.33
N VAL A 108 -20.09 -1.07 3.49
CA VAL A 108 -19.66 -2.29 2.79
C VAL A 108 -20.14 -3.52 3.55
N HIS A 109 -20.91 -4.38 2.88
CA HIS A 109 -21.36 -5.66 3.40
C HIS A 109 -21.20 -6.77 2.37
N ASN A 110 -20.18 -7.62 2.54
CA ASN A 110 -19.74 -8.56 1.50
C ASN A 110 -20.56 -9.87 1.42
N LYS A 111 -21.80 -9.87 1.86
CA LYS A 111 -22.69 -11.03 1.75
C LYS A 111 -23.96 -10.65 1.02
N ILE A 112 -24.03 -11.02 -0.28
CA ILE A 112 -25.20 -10.71 -1.12
C ILE A 112 -26.48 -11.35 -0.58
N GLU A 113 -26.38 -12.52 0.03
CA GLU A 113 -27.51 -13.32 0.53
C GLU A 113 -28.35 -12.58 1.56
N ASN A 114 -27.72 -11.78 2.40
CA ASN A 114 -28.38 -11.07 3.49
C ASN A 114 -28.20 -9.53 3.44
N ILE A 115 -27.72 -8.99 2.30
CA ILE A 115 -27.51 -7.54 2.17
C ILE A 115 -28.81 -6.74 2.27
N VAL A 116 -29.91 -7.32 1.82
CA VAL A 116 -31.24 -6.69 1.91
C VAL A 116 -31.70 -6.60 3.36
N ASP A 117 -31.62 -7.72 4.10
CA ASP A 117 -31.97 -7.75 5.52
C ASP A 117 -31.10 -6.81 6.35
N PHE A 118 -29.80 -6.74 5.96
CA PHE A 118 -28.87 -5.81 6.58
C PHE A 118 -29.23 -4.34 6.29
N GLY A 119 -29.61 -4.03 5.07
CA GLY A 119 -30.10 -2.70 4.73
C GLY A 119 -31.38 -2.31 5.48
N GLU A 120 -32.33 -3.24 5.66
CA GLU A 120 -33.52 -3.01 6.45
C GLU A 120 -33.20 -2.83 7.96
N LEU A 121 -32.21 -3.54 8.47
CA LEU A 121 -31.72 -3.33 9.84
C LEU A 121 -31.15 -1.91 10.01
N LEU A 122 -30.37 -1.41 9.06
CA LEU A 122 -29.85 -0.05 9.10
C LEU A 122 -30.95 1.00 8.99
N LYS A 123 -31.97 0.81 8.13
CA LYS A 123 -33.14 1.70 8.05
C LYS A 123 -33.89 1.81 9.37
N ARG A 124 -34.05 0.68 10.08
CA ARG A 124 -34.68 0.70 11.43
C ARG A 124 -33.78 1.37 12.47
N LEU A 125 -32.46 1.26 12.31
CA LEU A 125 -31.49 1.86 13.23
C LEU A 125 -31.41 3.38 13.07
N VAL A 126 -31.47 3.87 11.83
CA VAL A 126 -31.37 5.30 11.47
C VAL A 126 -32.49 5.63 10.48
N PRO A 127 -33.74 5.82 10.96
CA PRO A 127 -34.89 6.16 10.12
C PRO A 127 -34.73 7.50 9.41
N GLU A 128 -33.86 8.36 9.91
CA GLU A 128 -33.57 9.69 9.37
C GLU A 128 -32.78 9.64 8.07
N ALA A 129 -32.08 8.51 7.78
CA ALA A 129 -31.23 8.34 6.61
C ALA A 129 -31.98 7.70 5.42
N ILE A 130 -31.76 8.23 4.23
CA ILE A 130 -32.20 7.59 2.99
C ILE A 130 -31.14 6.56 2.59
N ILE A 131 -31.52 5.27 2.63
CA ILE A 131 -30.59 4.15 2.40
C ILE A 131 -30.97 3.41 1.14
N LYS A 132 -30.02 3.23 0.20
CA LYS A 132 -30.14 2.35 -0.97
C LYS A 132 -29.12 1.22 -0.94
N ILE A 133 -29.47 0.12 -1.61
CA ILE A 133 -28.67 -1.11 -1.63
C ILE A 133 -28.20 -1.34 -3.07
N ALA A 134 -26.89 -1.67 -3.23
CA ALA A 134 -26.31 -1.99 -4.52
C ALA A 134 -25.41 -3.23 -4.40
N HIS A 135 -25.54 -4.19 -5.32
CA HIS A 135 -24.71 -5.39 -5.38
C HIS A 135 -24.59 -5.92 -6.81
N SER A 136 -23.63 -6.77 -7.08
CA SER A 136 -23.28 -7.25 -8.43
C SER A 136 -24.40 -8.03 -9.15
N LYS A 137 -25.38 -8.57 -8.44
CA LYS A 137 -26.53 -9.26 -9.04
C LYS A 137 -27.65 -8.31 -9.53
N ILE A 138 -27.55 -7.02 -9.24
CA ILE A 138 -28.46 -6.01 -9.79
C ILE A 138 -28.06 -5.77 -11.25
N GLY A 139 -29.02 -5.76 -12.17
CA GLY A 139 -28.74 -5.51 -13.59
C GLY A 139 -27.97 -4.19 -13.79
N GLY A 140 -27.03 -4.17 -14.76
CA GLY A 140 -26.07 -3.08 -14.95
C GLY A 140 -26.69 -1.68 -15.01
N ASN A 141 -27.77 -1.51 -15.81
CA ASN A 141 -28.48 -0.21 -15.94
C ASN A 141 -29.08 0.28 -14.60
N LYS A 142 -29.58 -0.65 -13.76
CA LYS A 142 -30.12 -0.27 -12.44
C LYS A 142 -29.00 0.08 -11.47
N LEU A 143 -27.89 -0.64 -11.54
CA LEU A 143 -26.71 -0.36 -10.72
C LEU A 143 -26.15 1.02 -11.08
N GLU A 144 -25.95 1.29 -12.37
CA GLU A 144 -25.48 2.60 -12.86
C GLU A 144 -26.39 3.75 -12.39
N LYS A 145 -27.72 3.57 -12.48
CA LYS A 145 -28.68 4.55 -11.99
C LYS A 145 -28.49 4.83 -10.49
N ILE A 146 -28.38 3.78 -9.65
CA ILE A 146 -28.15 3.95 -8.19
C ILE A 146 -26.86 4.70 -7.92
N MET A 147 -25.81 4.41 -8.68
CA MET A 147 -24.52 5.07 -8.52
C MET A 147 -24.57 6.54 -8.91
N LEU A 148 -25.25 6.88 -10.02
CA LEU A 148 -25.49 8.27 -10.42
C LEU A 148 -26.30 9.05 -9.38
N GLU A 149 -27.37 8.46 -8.85
CA GLU A 149 -28.18 9.04 -7.78
C GLU A 149 -27.33 9.31 -6.52
N PHE A 150 -26.37 8.41 -6.20
CA PHE A 150 -25.46 8.61 -5.07
C PHE A 150 -24.47 9.75 -5.33
N ILE A 151 -23.87 9.80 -6.51
CA ILE A 151 -22.98 10.90 -6.91
C ILE A 151 -23.71 12.25 -6.85
N ASN A 152 -24.98 12.29 -7.27
CA ASN A 152 -25.82 13.48 -7.25
C ASN A 152 -26.36 13.85 -5.85
N ASN A 153 -25.96 13.11 -4.80
CA ASN A 153 -26.39 13.34 -3.42
C ASN A 153 -27.91 13.18 -3.21
N GLU A 154 -28.56 12.25 -3.95
CA GLU A 154 -30.00 12.00 -3.83
C GLU A 154 -30.38 11.08 -2.66
N PHE A 155 -29.38 10.45 -2.02
CA PHE A 155 -29.53 9.64 -0.82
C PHE A 155 -28.24 9.58 -0.01
N ASP A 156 -28.32 9.18 1.26
CA ASP A 156 -27.30 9.39 2.27
C ASP A 156 -26.36 8.19 2.45
N VAL A 157 -26.91 6.99 2.42
CA VAL A 157 -26.14 5.76 2.73
C VAL A 157 -26.27 4.76 1.58
N LEU A 158 -25.12 4.41 1.01
CA LEU A 158 -25.02 3.32 0.04
C LEU A 158 -24.55 2.04 0.73
N VAL A 159 -25.44 1.07 0.90
CA VAL A 159 -25.10 -0.28 1.35
C VAL A 159 -24.70 -1.11 0.14
N SER A 160 -23.45 -1.57 0.09
CA SER A 160 -22.96 -2.27 -1.09
C SER A 160 -22.01 -3.41 -0.77
N THR A 161 -21.81 -4.30 -1.73
CA THR A 161 -20.66 -5.22 -1.73
C THR A 161 -19.40 -4.47 -2.16
N THR A 162 -18.31 -5.16 -2.48
CA THR A 162 -17.04 -4.60 -2.95
C THR A 162 -17.11 -3.83 -4.29
N ILE A 163 -18.29 -3.68 -4.89
CA ILE A 163 -18.47 -2.93 -6.15
C ILE A 163 -17.97 -1.48 -6.11
N ILE A 164 -17.86 -0.91 -4.91
CA ILE A 164 -17.31 0.46 -4.72
C ILE A 164 -15.80 0.56 -5.01
N GLU A 165 -15.09 -0.56 -5.09
CA GLU A 165 -13.67 -0.58 -5.45
C GLU A 165 -13.39 -0.13 -6.90
N SER A 166 -14.42 -0.13 -7.77
CA SER A 166 -14.30 0.15 -9.19
C SER A 166 -14.38 1.63 -9.51
N GLY A 167 -13.30 2.40 -9.22
CA GLY A 167 -13.07 3.73 -9.81
C GLY A 167 -14.08 4.84 -9.53
N LEU A 168 -15.06 4.63 -8.67
CA LEU A 168 -16.08 5.63 -8.35
C LEU A 168 -15.49 6.78 -7.54
N ASP A 169 -15.72 8.01 -8.01
CA ASP A 169 -15.36 9.21 -7.27
C ASP A 169 -16.61 9.89 -6.72
N VAL A 170 -16.75 9.89 -5.38
CA VAL A 170 -17.85 10.55 -4.66
C VAL A 170 -17.25 11.49 -3.63
N PRO A 171 -17.00 12.76 -4.00
CA PRO A 171 -16.30 13.71 -3.12
C PRO A 171 -17.02 13.99 -1.79
N ASN A 172 -18.35 13.80 -1.75
CA ASN A 172 -19.16 14.05 -0.54
C ASN A 172 -19.22 12.83 0.40
N ALA A 173 -18.71 11.65 -0.01
CA ALA A 173 -18.62 10.49 0.86
C ALA A 173 -17.43 10.61 1.78
N ASN A 174 -17.64 10.90 3.06
CA ASN A 174 -16.59 11.11 4.04
C ASN A 174 -16.55 10.03 5.13
N THR A 175 -17.53 9.15 5.18
CA THR A 175 -17.58 8.04 6.15
C THR A 175 -17.75 6.71 5.42
N ILE A 176 -16.95 5.71 5.83
CA ILE A 176 -17.09 4.34 5.34
C ILE A 176 -17.10 3.35 6.50
N PHE A 177 -18.07 2.44 6.48
CA PHE A 177 -18.11 1.26 7.34
C PHE A 177 -17.79 0.02 6.52
N ILE A 178 -16.90 -0.84 7.02
CA ILE A 178 -16.55 -2.11 6.39
C ILE A 178 -16.91 -3.23 7.36
N ASN A 179 -18.03 -3.88 7.08
CA ASN A 179 -18.56 -4.95 7.94
C ASN A 179 -17.82 -6.26 7.70
N ASN A 180 -17.48 -6.95 8.79
CA ASN A 180 -16.64 -8.16 8.78
C ASN A 180 -15.29 -7.91 8.09
N ALA A 181 -14.60 -6.84 8.48
CA ALA A 181 -13.34 -6.40 7.88
C ALA A 181 -12.25 -7.50 7.87
N GLN A 182 -12.28 -8.46 8.80
CA GLN A 182 -11.35 -9.59 8.87
C GLN A 182 -11.41 -10.52 7.64
N ASN A 183 -12.49 -10.48 6.88
CA ASN A 183 -12.69 -11.32 5.69
C ASN A 183 -12.09 -10.73 4.41
N PHE A 184 -11.54 -9.52 4.48
CA PHE A 184 -10.94 -8.84 3.35
C PHE A 184 -9.42 -8.92 3.37
N GLY A 185 -8.82 -8.83 2.18
CA GLY A 185 -7.39 -8.65 2.03
C GLY A 185 -6.93 -7.27 2.48
N LEU A 186 -5.64 -7.14 2.83
CA LEU A 186 -5.08 -5.87 3.29
C LEU A 186 -5.16 -4.78 2.20
N SER A 187 -4.89 -5.16 0.95
CA SER A 187 -5.02 -4.28 -0.22
C SER A 187 -6.47 -3.83 -0.45
N ASP A 188 -7.45 -4.74 -0.28
CA ASP A 188 -8.87 -4.41 -0.45
C ASP A 188 -9.33 -3.42 0.62
N LEU A 189 -8.94 -3.63 1.88
CA LEU A 189 -9.23 -2.71 2.99
C LEU A 189 -8.64 -1.33 2.71
N HIS A 190 -7.41 -1.26 2.21
CA HIS A 190 -6.77 0.01 1.87
C HIS A 190 -7.49 0.72 0.72
N GLN A 191 -7.85 0.01 -0.35
CA GLN A 191 -8.58 0.58 -1.48
C GLN A 191 -9.97 1.08 -1.07
N MET A 192 -10.71 0.30 -0.27
CA MET A 192 -12.01 0.71 0.26
C MET A 192 -11.90 1.93 1.18
N ARG A 193 -10.92 1.95 2.09
CA ARG A 193 -10.64 3.12 2.92
C ARG A 193 -10.38 4.37 2.06
N GLY A 194 -9.61 4.24 0.98
CA GLY A 194 -9.31 5.32 0.04
C GLY A 194 -10.49 5.82 -0.80
N ARG A 195 -11.69 5.24 -0.64
CA ARG A 195 -12.91 5.73 -1.30
C ARG A 195 -13.51 6.96 -0.60
N VAL A 196 -13.15 7.21 0.65
CA VAL A 196 -13.51 8.43 1.39
C VAL A 196 -12.30 9.35 1.57
N GLY A 197 -12.54 10.56 2.07
CA GLY A 197 -11.46 11.55 2.29
C GLY A 197 -10.91 12.15 1.00
N ARG A 198 -11.75 12.34 -0.01
CA ARG A 198 -11.38 12.96 -1.29
C ARG A 198 -11.66 14.47 -1.33
N SER A 199 -12.14 15.02 -0.24
CA SER A 199 -12.38 16.44 -0.01
C SER A 199 -11.49 16.97 1.12
N ASN A 200 -11.63 18.25 1.45
CA ASN A 200 -10.97 18.89 2.59
C ASN A 200 -11.68 18.65 3.93
N LYS A 201 -12.72 17.80 3.95
CA LYS A 201 -13.45 17.43 5.18
C LYS A 201 -12.78 16.26 5.87
N ASN A 202 -12.87 16.19 7.19
CA ASN A 202 -12.46 15.01 7.96
C ASN A 202 -13.23 13.78 7.50
N ALA A 203 -12.50 12.69 7.26
CA ALA A 203 -13.07 11.43 6.84
C ALA A 203 -12.83 10.32 7.86
N TYR A 204 -13.78 9.39 7.95
CA TYR A 204 -13.79 8.31 8.92
C TYR A 204 -13.93 6.95 8.24
N CYS A 205 -13.15 5.98 8.73
CA CYS A 205 -13.21 4.60 8.29
C CYS A 205 -13.40 3.69 9.50
N TYR A 206 -14.50 2.98 9.57
CA TYR A 206 -14.83 2.05 10.64
C TYR A 206 -14.69 0.61 10.15
N PHE A 207 -13.68 -0.10 10.66
CA PHE A 207 -13.54 -1.54 10.45
C PHE A 207 -14.35 -2.28 11.51
N ILE A 208 -15.46 -2.88 11.10
CA ILE A 208 -16.31 -3.67 11.99
C ILE A 208 -15.80 -5.11 12.00
N THR A 209 -15.34 -5.56 13.18
CA THR A 209 -14.83 -6.91 13.39
C THR A 209 -15.53 -7.61 14.56
N PRO A 210 -15.54 -8.95 14.63
CA PRO A 210 -15.91 -9.66 15.84
C PRO A 210 -14.88 -9.42 16.96
N GLU A 211 -15.09 -10.03 18.12
CA GLU A 211 -14.12 -9.97 19.19
C GLU A 211 -12.75 -10.50 18.75
N SER A 212 -11.67 -9.86 19.20
CA SER A 212 -10.29 -10.20 18.82
C SER A 212 -9.93 -11.68 19.06
N ARG A 213 -10.52 -12.32 20.09
CA ARG A 213 -10.34 -13.76 20.35
C ARG A 213 -10.89 -14.69 19.26
N LEU A 214 -11.82 -14.19 18.45
CA LEU A 214 -12.44 -14.95 17.36
C LEU A 214 -11.73 -14.73 16.01
N LEU A 215 -10.75 -13.85 15.97
CA LEU A 215 -9.96 -13.58 14.78
C LEU A 215 -8.79 -14.55 14.67
N THR A 216 -8.52 -14.99 13.44
CA THR A 216 -7.26 -15.69 13.13
C THR A 216 -6.07 -14.76 13.31
N ASP A 217 -4.89 -15.29 13.55
CA ASP A 217 -3.68 -14.47 13.73
C ASP A 217 -3.34 -13.66 12.48
N GLU A 218 -3.55 -14.21 11.29
CA GLU A 218 -3.40 -13.47 10.04
C GLU A 218 -4.39 -12.30 9.93
N ALA A 219 -5.67 -12.50 10.33
CA ALA A 219 -6.65 -11.43 10.32
C ALA A 219 -6.28 -10.32 11.30
N LYS A 220 -5.78 -10.67 12.50
CA LYS A 220 -5.25 -9.70 13.47
C LYS A 220 -4.08 -8.91 12.88
N LYS A 221 -3.12 -9.60 12.27
CA LYS A 221 -1.97 -8.94 11.63
C LYS A 221 -2.41 -7.95 10.54
N ARG A 222 -3.37 -8.33 9.66
CA ARG A 222 -3.90 -7.45 8.62
C ARG A 222 -4.61 -6.21 9.19
N ILE A 223 -5.51 -6.41 10.16
CA ILE A 223 -6.25 -5.31 10.79
C ILE A 223 -5.31 -4.35 11.53
N ASN A 224 -4.30 -4.88 12.23
CA ASN A 224 -3.30 -4.05 12.89
C ASN A 224 -2.43 -3.28 11.88
N ALA A 225 -2.01 -3.93 10.80
CA ALA A 225 -1.22 -3.30 9.75
C ALA A 225 -1.95 -2.11 9.10
N ILE A 226 -3.24 -2.27 8.76
CA ILE A 226 -4.02 -1.17 8.16
C ILE A 226 -4.24 0.00 9.13
N ASN A 227 -4.30 -0.29 10.42
CA ASN A 227 -4.45 0.72 11.47
C ASN A 227 -3.15 1.50 11.72
N GLN A 228 -2.00 0.83 11.69
CA GLN A 228 -0.68 1.46 11.83
C GLN A 228 -0.32 2.35 10.63
N HIS A 229 -0.73 1.95 9.42
CA HIS A 229 -0.45 2.67 8.19
C HIS A 229 -1.65 3.54 7.76
N ASN A 230 -2.00 4.54 8.57
CA ASN A 230 -3.12 5.47 8.32
C ASN A 230 -2.70 6.80 7.67
N HIS A 231 -1.39 7.04 7.48
CA HIS A 231 -0.88 8.24 6.83
C HIS A 231 -1.09 8.19 5.31
N LEU A 232 -1.08 9.37 4.69
CA LEU A 232 -1.16 9.51 3.24
C LEU A 232 0.11 8.92 2.59
N GLY A 233 -0.04 8.23 1.45
CA GLY A 233 1.09 7.60 0.77
C GLY A 233 1.47 6.20 1.31
N ALA A 234 0.76 5.66 2.31
CA ALA A 234 1.07 4.37 2.93
C ALA A 234 0.87 3.14 2.01
N GLY A 235 0.41 3.31 0.76
CA GLY A 235 0.08 2.20 -0.13
C GLY A 235 1.21 1.20 -0.35
N PHE A 236 2.43 1.71 -0.52
CA PHE A 236 3.63 0.86 -0.67
C PHE A 236 3.92 0.07 0.62
N ASN A 237 3.90 0.72 1.79
CA ASN A 237 4.13 0.07 3.07
C ASN A 237 3.08 -1.01 3.37
N ILE A 238 1.82 -0.76 2.99
CA ILE A 238 0.72 -1.72 3.10
C ILE A 238 0.96 -2.92 2.18
N ALA A 239 1.42 -2.71 0.96
CA ALA A 239 1.74 -3.79 0.04
C ALA A 239 2.92 -4.65 0.53
N MET A 240 3.94 -4.02 1.12
CA MET A 240 5.04 -4.71 1.79
C MET A 240 4.56 -5.56 2.96
N LYS A 241 3.67 -4.98 3.79
CA LYS A 241 3.08 -5.71 4.93
C LYS A 241 2.17 -6.87 4.49
N ASP A 242 1.43 -6.71 3.37
CA ASP A 242 0.65 -7.80 2.79
C ASP A 242 1.55 -8.94 2.30
N LEU A 243 2.71 -8.59 1.70
CA LEU A 243 3.73 -9.56 1.29
C LEU A 243 4.30 -10.33 2.50
N GLU A 244 4.65 -9.62 3.58
CA GLU A 244 5.13 -10.24 4.82
C GLU A 244 4.09 -11.19 5.44
N ILE A 245 2.82 -10.77 5.53
CA ILE A 245 1.75 -11.55 6.17
C ILE A 245 1.40 -12.80 5.36
N ARG A 246 1.36 -12.69 4.04
CA ARG A 246 1.04 -13.83 3.15
C ARG A 246 2.24 -14.76 2.93
N GLY A 247 3.45 -14.27 3.20
CA GLY A 247 4.67 -14.87 2.69
C GLY A 247 4.86 -14.56 1.21
N ALA A 248 6.06 -14.76 0.68
CA ALA A 248 6.37 -14.44 -0.72
C ALA A 248 5.59 -15.29 -1.75
N GLY A 249 4.77 -16.20 -1.30
CA GLY A 249 4.05 -17.11 -2.20
C GLY A 249 4.97 -17.73 -3.25
N ASN A 250 4.59 -18.87 -3.77
CA ASN A 250 5.38 -19.59 -4.73
C ASN A 250 5.61 -18.81 -6.04
N LEU A 251 6.75 -18.18 -6.24
CA LEU A 251 7.17 -17.70 -7.56
C LEU A 251 7.45 -18.85 -8.52
N LEU A 252 7.86 -20.02 -8.00
CA LEU A 252 8.37 -21.14 -8.77
C LEU A 252 7.80 -22.52 -8.37
N GLY A 253 6.84 -22.63 -7.43
CA GLY A 253 6.27 -23.93 -7.00
C GLY A 253 5.94 -23.98 -5.50
N GLY A 254 5.13 -24.97 -5.06
CA GLY A 254 4.40 -25.04 -3.77
C GLY A 254 5.17 -25.08 -2.44
N GLU A 255 6.48 -24.93 -2.39
CA GLU A 255 7.27 -25.26 -1.18
C GLU A 255 7.89 -24.08 -0.42
N GLN A 256 7.77 -22.81 -0.88
CA GLN A 256 8.52 -21.68 -0.30
C GLN A 256 7.70 -20.63 0.47
N SER A 257 6.43 -20.90 0.79
CA SER A 257 5.55 -19.90 1.42
C SER A 257 5.92 -19.51 2.87
N GLY A 258 6.79 -20.27 3.53
CA GLY A 258 7.25 -19.99 4.91
C GLY A 258 8.53 -19.14 5.02
N PHE A 259 9.37 -19.13 3.99
CA PHE A 259 10.76 -18.68 4.10
C PHE A 259 10.92 -17.19 4.49
N ILE A 260 10.09 -16.30 3.97
CA ILE A 260 10.14 -14.86 4.34
C ILE A 260 9.71 -14.63 5.80
N ASN A 261 8.76 -15.43 6.30
CA ASN A 261 8.37 -15.32 7.71
C ASN A 261 9.48 -15.75 8.66
N ASP A 262 10.33 -16.69 8.25
CA ASP A 262 11.41 -17.24 9.08
C ASP A 262 12.65 -16.35 9.10
N ILE A 263 13.04 -15.78 7.94
CA ILE A 263 14.27 -14.98 7.81
C ILE A 263 14.04 -13.47 7.81
N GLY A 264 12.81 -13.02 7.66
CA GLY A 264 12.46 -11.60 7.49
C GLY A 264 12.61 -11.12 6.05
N PHE A 265 11.90 -10.04 5.72
CA PHE A 265 11.86 -9.50 4.36
C PHE A 265 13.20 -8.91 3.90
N ASP A 266 13.88 -8.17 4.77
CA ASP A 266 15.16 -7.52 4.45
C ASP A 266 16.25 -8.55 4.09
N THR A 267 16.34 -9.63 4.87
CA THR A 267 17.28 -10.74 4.60
C THR A 267 16.92 -11.48 3.31
N TYR A 268 15.62 -11.71 3.07
CA TYR A 268 15.17 -12.33 1.83
C TYR A 268 15.54 -11.47 0.61
N GLN A 269 15.34 -10.15 0.69
CA GLN A 269 15.68 -9.22 -0.39
C GLN A 269 17.20 -9.22 -0.68
N LYS A 270 18.02 -9.25 0.37
CA LYS A 270 19.48 -9.33 0.25
C LYS A 270 19.90 -10.59 -0.50
N ILE A 271 19.44 -11.77 -0.06
CA ILE A 271 19.72 -13.05 -0.70
C ILE A 271 19.29 -13.06 -2.17
N LEU A 272 18.12 -12.48 -2.44
CA LEU A 272 17.57 -12.41 -3.79
C LEU A 272 18.43 -11.54 -4.72
N ASN A 273 18.85 -10.36 -4.24
CA ASN A 273 19.70 -9.46 -5.01
C ASN A 273 21.07 -10.10 -5.29
N GLU A 274 21.66 -10.75 -4.30
CA GLU A 274 22.92 -11.49 -4.46
C GLU A 274 22.78 -12.60 -5.52
N ALA A 275 21.70 -13.38 -5.50
CA ALA A 275 21.44 -14.42 -6.49
C ALA A 275 21.22 -13.86 -7.91
N VAL A 276 20.51 -12.73 -8.03
CA VAL A 276 20.31 -12.04 -9.32
C VAL A 276 21.64 -11.54 -9.89
N ASP A 277 22.49 -10.95 -9.05
CA ASP A 277 23.80 -10.43 -9.47
C ASP A 277 24.76 -11.56 -9.84
N GLU A 278 24.70 -12.68 -9.12
CA GLU A 278 25.45 -13.88 -9.47
C GLU A 278 25.03 -14.43 -10.84
N LEU A 279 23.74 -14.52 -11.13
CA LEU A 279 23.21 -14.96 -12.42
C LEU A 279 23.61 -14.00 -13.56
N LYS A 280 23.51 -12.68 -13.34
CA LYS A 280 23.96 -11.67 -14.32
C LYS A 280 25.46 -11.82 -14.64
N THR A 281 26.26 -12.08 -13.63
CA THR A 281 27.72 -12.17 -13.76
C THR A 281 28.18 -13.48 -14.39
N ASN A 282 27.54 -14.60 -14.05
CA ASN A 282 27.98 -15.94 -14.46
C ASN A 282 27.29 -16.42 -15.75
N GLU A 283 25.95 -16.40 -15.82
CA GLU A 283 25.23 -17.00 -16.94
C GLU A 283 24.89 -16.00 -18.06
N PHE A 284 24.67 -14.74 -17.73
CA PHE A 284 24.22 -13.71 -18.68
C PHE A 284 25.27 -12.63 -18.97
N LYS A 285 26.54 -12.90 -18.70
CA LYS A 285 27.66 -11.95 -18.91
C LYS A 285 27.68 -11.29 -20.29
N LYS A 286 27.32 -12.02 -21.35
CA LYS A 286 27.27 -11.50 -22.73
C LYS A 286 26.12 -10.51 -22.98
N VAL A 287 25.02 -10.61 -22.25
CA VAL A 287 23.84 -9.76 -22.41
C VAL A 287 23.97 -8.46 -21.60
N PHE A 288 24.65 -8.53 -20.45
CA PHE A 288 24.78 -7.42 -19.51
C PHE A 288 26.18 -6.78 -19.46
N SER A 289 27.10 -7.17 -20.36
CA SER A 289 28.49 -6.69 -20.40
C SER A 289 28.64 -5.15 -20.49
N ALA A 290 27.67 -4.45 -21.06
CA ALA A 290 27.69 -2.99 -21.13
C ALA A 290 27.27 -2.27 -19.83
N LYS A 291 26.66 -2.97 -18.86
CA LYS A 291 26.26 -2.43 -17.56
C LYS A 291 27.07 -3.01 -16.39
N ALA A 292 27.92 -4.00 -16.64
CA ALA A 292 28.64 -4.75 -15.61
C ALA A 292 29.92 -4.05 -15.10
N GLU A 293 30.36 -2.96 -15.70
CA GLU A 293 31.59 -2.25 -15.28
C GLU A 293 31.40 -1.36 -14.02
N GLY A 294 30.18 -1.26 -13.46
CA GLY A 294 29.88 -0.41 -12.30
C GLY A 294 29.37 -1.13 -11.05
N PHE A 295 29.08 -2.43 -11.12
CA PHE A 295 28.52 -3.16 -9.97
C PHE A 295 29.53 -4.23 -9.44
N ARG A 296 30.46 -3.81 -8.61
CA ARG A 296 31.10 -4.73 -7.66
C ARG A 296 30.16 -4.85 -6.46
N SER A 297 29.62 -6.05 -6.21
CA SER A 297 29.01 -6.41 -4.94
C SER A 297 30.03 -6.17 -3.84
N ILE A 298 29.88 -5.12 -3.08
CA ILE A 298 30.71 -4.83 -1.91
C ILE A 298 30.35 -5.91 -0.89
N LYS A 299 31.32 -6.78 -0.57
CA LYS A 299 31.19 -7.71 0.56
C LYS A 299 30.99 -6.89 1.82
N GLU A 300 30.10 -7.36 2.70
CA GLU A 300 29.87 -6.71 4.01
C GLU A 300 31.19 -6.33 4.67
N VAL A 301 31.37 -5.05 4.93
CA VAL A 301 32.52 -4.55 5.72
C VAL A 301 32.06 -4.55 7.18
N ILE A 302 32.70 -5.34 8.03
CA ILE A 302 32.44 -5.32 9.47
C ILE A 302 33.51 -4.41 10.08
N ILE A 303 33.09 -3.31 10.68
CA ILE A 303 33.98 -2.41 11.42
C ILE A 303 33.85 -2.75 12.90
N ASP A 304 34.90 -3.33 13.49
CA ASP A 304 34.99 -3.57 14.92
C ASP A 304 35.62 -2.34 15.59
N THR A 305 34.98 -1.78 16.59
CA THR A 305 35.46 -0.59 17.30
C THR A 305 35.38 -0.77 18.81
N ASP A 306 36.31 -0.16 19.53
CA ASP A 306 36.32 -0.11 21.00
C ASP A 306 35.39 0.98 21.55
N TYR A 307 34.68 1.73 20.69
CA TYR A 307 33.78 2.83 21.06
C TYR A 307 32.35 2.38 21.09
N GLU A 308 31.54 2.93 22.00
CA GLU A 308 30.08 2.78 21.99
C GLU A 308 29.48 3.65 20.87
N ILE A 309 29.13 3.02 19.75
CA ILE A 309 28.55 3.67 18.57
C ILE A 309 27.03 3.43 18.57
N LEU A 310 26.26 4.32 19.24
CA LEU A 310 24.81 4.16 19.35
C LEU A 310 24.10 5.51 19.63
N PHE A 311 22.77 5.52 19.47
CA PHE A 311 21.92 6.55 20.02
C PHE A 311 21.50 6.14 21.44
N PRO A 312 22.01 6.81 22.52
CA PRO A 312 21.68 6.45 23.90
C PRO A 312 20.19 6.61 24.20
N ASN A 313 19.68 5.76 25.10
CA ASN A 313 18.30 5.86 25.57
C ASN A 313 18.00 7.19 26.29
N SER A 314 19.02 7.82 26.89
CA SER A 314 18.93 9.14 27.50
C SER A 314 18.74 10.26 26.50
N TYR A 315 19.24 10.08 25.28
CA TYR A 315 19.14 11.08 24.20
C TYR A 315 17.87 10.89 23.37
N ILE A 316 17.55 9.66 22.96
CA ILE A 316 16.33 9.34 22.23
C ILE A 316 15.61 8.19 22.95
N PRO A 317 14.64 8.48 23.82
CA PRO A 317 13.99 7.45 24.65
C PRO A 317 13.17 6.43 23.86
N GLN A 318 12.58 6.83 22.72
CA GLN A 318 11.67 5.97 21.96
C GLN A 318 12.43 5.02 21.03
N ILE A 319 12.21 3.72 21.19
CA ILE A 319 12.89 2.67 20.40
C ILE A 319 12.59 2.80 18.91
N ASP A 320 11.33 3.06 18.54
CA ASP A 320 10.90 3.17 17.14
C ASP A 320 11.57 4.36 16.44
N GLU A 321 11.76 5.48 17.14
CA GLU A 321 12.48 6.64 16.63
C GLU A 321 13.96 6.33 16.43
N ARG A 322 14.61 5.67 17.38
CA ARG A 322 16.02 5.24 17.21
C ARG A 322 16.19 4.33 16.02
N LEU A 323 15.33 3.31 15.87
CA LEU A 323 15.37 2.40 14.72
C LEU A 323 15.16 3.14 13.38
N SER A 324 14.27 4.13 13.36
CA SER A 324 14.06 4.97 12.18
C SER A 324 15.31 5.77 11.82
N LEU A 325 15.98 6.37 12.80
CA LEU A 325 17.20 7.14 12.61
C LEU A 325 18.38 6.26 12.17
N TYR A 326 18.54 5.06 12.71
CA TYR A 326 19.53 4.10 12.22
C TYR A 326 19.29 3.72 10.75
N LYS A 327 18.03 3.45 10.36
CA LYS A 327 17.65 3.15 8.96
C LYS A 327 17.90 4.34 8.03
N GLU A 328 17.72 5.54 8.52
CA GLU A 328 17.96 6.75 7.74
C GLU A 328 19.46 6.99 7.58
N LEU A 329 20.22 6.86 8.66
CA LEU A 329 21.68 7.01 8.66
C LEU A 329 22.35 5.99 7.71
N ALA A 330 21.85 4.75 7.68
CA ALA A 330 22.33 3.70 6.79
C ALA A 330 22.10 3.94 5.30
N LYS A 331 21.28 4.96 4.94
CA LYS A 331 20.98 5.34 3.55
C LYS A 331 21.75 6.57 3.07
N ILE A 332 22.53 7.19 3.95
CA ILE A 332 23.28 8.40 3.63
C ILE A 332 24.55 8.01 2.89
N GLU A 333 24.70 8.53 1.67
CA GLU A 333 25.82 8.23 0.78
C GLU A 333 26.78 9.43 0.58
N ASN A 334 26.44 10.62 1.08
CA ASN A 334 27.23 11.83 0.87
C ASN A 334 27.24 12.76 2.08
N ASP A 335 28.28 13.63 2.14
CA ASP A 335 28.51 14.56 3.25
C ASP A 335 27.38 15.60 3.43
N ASN A 336 26.76 16.06 2.35
CA ASN A 336 25.70 17.07 2.42
C ASN A 336 24.45 16.51 3.10
N ASP A 337 24.09 15.27 2.80
CA ASP A 337 22.97 14.60 3.45
C ASP A 337 23.27 14.31 4.91
N LEU A 338 24.52 13.97 5.23
CA LEU A 338 24.95 13.76 6.60
C LEU A 338 24.89 15.07 7.43
N HIS A 339 25.33 16.17 6.86
CA HIS A 339 25.17 17.48 7.50
C HIS A 339 23.71 17.87 7.73
N SER A 340 22.85 17.61 6.76
CA SER A 340 21.42 17.84 6.87
C SER A 340 20.77 16.96 7.96
N PHE A 341 21.20 15.70 8.05
CA PHE A 341 20.79 14.77 9.09
C PHE A 341 21.23 15.26 10.48
N LYS A 342 22.49 15.65 10.65
CA LYS A 342 23.01 16.21 11.92
C LYS A 342 22.21 17.43 12.39
N ASN A 343 21.99 18.39 11.49
CA ASN A 343 21.24 19.60 11.82
C ASN A 343 19.82 19.31 12.27
N ARG A 344 19.14 18.36 11.62
CA ARG A 344 17.79 17.93 11.98
C ARG A 344 17.72 17.21 13.33
N ILE A 345 18.73 16.40 13.67
CA ILE A 345 18.80 15.73 14.98
C ILE A 345 19.03 16.77 16.08
N ILE A 346 19.92 17.72 15.85
CA ILE A 346 20.18 18.81 16.81
C ILE A 346 18.91 19.65 17.05
N ASP A 347 18.21 20.00 15.98
CA ASP A 347 16.96 20.78 16.07
C ASP A 347 15.87 20.03 16.86
N ARG A 348 15.83 18.71 16.74
CA ARG A 348 14.76 17.89 17.33
C ARG A 348 15.06 17.38 18.75
N PHE A 349 16.30 17.01 19.02
CA PHE A 349 16.70 16.33 20.26
C PHE A 349 17.76 17.09 21.06
N GLY A 350 18.29 18.20 20.55
CA GLY A 350 19.37 18.96 21.17
C GLY A 350 20.77 18.46 20.79
N ASP A 351 21.77 18.88 21.57
CA ASP A 351 23.18 18.56 21.29
C ASP A 351 23.44 17.07 21.22
N ILE A 352 24.23 16.66 20.20
CA ILE A 352 24.50 15.24 19.93
C ILE A 352 25.53 14.71 20.94
N PRO A 353 25.23 13.65 21.71
CA PRO A 353 26.17 13.00 22.61
C PRO A 353 27.38 12.39 21.86
N ASN A 354 28.50 12.20 22.56
CA ASN A 354 29.75 11.70 21.97
C ASN A 354 29.55 10.34 21.27
N GLU A 355 28.82 9.41 21.89
CA GLU A 355 28.53 8.06 21.35
C GLU A 355 27.75 8.16 20.02
N SER A 356 26.84 9.12 19.92
CA SER A 356 26.06 9.38 18.69
C SER A 356 26.88 10.15 17.65
N GLN A 357 27.82 10.99 18.07
CA GLN A 357 28.76 11.68 17.19
C GLN A 357 29.73 10.68 16.54
N ASP A 358 30.22 9.71 17.30
CA ASP A 358 31.11 8.66 16.85
C ASP A 358 30.37 7.72 15.88
N LEU A 359 29.09 7.39 16.15
CA LEU A 359 28.22 6.67 15.23
C LEU A 359 28.12 7.40 13.87
N ILE A 360 27.82 8.69 13.88
CA ILE A 360 27.64 9.47 12.67
C ILE A 360 28.97 9.62 11.91
N ASN A 361 30.07 9.76 12.60
CA ASN A 361 31.40 9.85 11.97
C ASN A 361 31.85 8.50 11.38
N SER A 362 31.47 7.38 11.99
CA SER A 362 31.78 6.04 11.44
C SER A 362 31.07 5.75 10.13
N CYS A 363 29.91 6.38 9.89
CA CYS A 363 29.20 6.23 8.62
C CYS A 363 29.97 6.86 7.44
N LEU A 364 30.77 7.88 7.66
CA LEU A 364 31.62 8.50 6.63
C LEU A 364 32.78 7.59 6.23
N LEU A 365 33.33 6.84 7.17
CA LEU A 365 34.40 5.86 6.89
C LEU A 365 33.93 4.76 5.96
N TYR A 366 32.67 4.34 6.09
CA TYR A 366 32.05 3.32 5.25
C TYR A 366 31.82 3.80 3.80
N THR A 367 31.53 5.08 3.60
CA THR A 367 31.28 5.67 2.27
C THR A 367 32.56 6.12 1.57
N SER A 368 33.59 6.57 2.30
CA SER A 368 34.82 7.08 1.71
C SER A 368 35.76 5.96 1.26
N ASP A 369 35.85 4.84 1.99
CA ASP A 369 36.69 3.70 1.60
C ASP A 369 36.17 2.96 0.36
N ALA A 370 34.84 3.01 0.10
CA ALA A 370 34.27 2.47 -1.12
C ALA A 370 34.59 3.31 -2.38
N ALA A 371 35.01 4.56 -2.22
CA ALA A 371 35.34 5.47 -3.33
C ALA A 371 36.87 5.42 -3.67
N ASP A 372 37.74 5.08 -2.73
CA ASP A 372 39.20 5.08 -2.93
C ASP A 372 39.76 3.78 -3.54
N GLU A 373 39.03 2.67 -3.56
CA GLU A 373 39.42 1.44 -4.28
C GLU A 373 39.17 1.48 -5.81
N SER A 374 38.82 2.64 -6.38
CA SER A 374 38.57 2.84 -7.83
C SER A 374 39.74 3.50 -8.55
N VAL A 375 41.01 3.33 -8.06
CA VAL A 375 42.24 3.73 -8.78
C VAL A 375 43.04 2.50 -9.23
#